data_df79226e4363c0cc5b912fc09240fd3f
#
_entry.id   df79226e4363c0cc5b912fc09240fd3f
#
_cell.length_a   1.000
_cell.length_b   1.000
_cell.length_c   1.000
_cell.angle_alpha   90.00
_cell.angle_beta   90.00
_cell.angle_gamma   90.00
#
_symmetry.space_group_name_H-M   'P 1'
#
loop_
_entity.id
_entity.type
_entity.pdbx_description
1 polymer ?
#
loop_
_entity_poly.entity_id
_entity_poly.type
_entity_poly.pdbx_seq_one_letter_code
_entity_poly.pdbx_strand_id
1 'polypeptide(L)'
;MAIKELSVFPIGAKNDAYAQYFDGQSYLNMLSLEQVIVGNVTFEPGCRNHWHIHHAKSGGGQMLIVTAGRGYYQEWGKAAQELHPGDVVHIPANVKHWHGAAPTEWFQHLAIEVAGEETSNEWCEPVSAEDYGKLK
;
A
#
# COMPACT_ATOMS: atom_id res chain seq x y z
N MET A 1 17.28 -14.06 -8.02
CA MET A 1 15.98 -14.47 -8.56
C MET A 1 15.42 -13.38 -9.45
N ALA A 2 14.98 -13.74 -10.63
CA ALA A 2 14.36 -12.77 -11.51
C ALA A 2 13.07 -12.23 -10.89
N ILE A 3 12.83 -10.93 -11.02
CA ILE A 3 11.59 -10.33 -10.57
C ILE A 3 10.45 -10.81 -11.46
N LYS A 4 9.42 -11.29 -10.83
CA LYS A 4 8.27 -11.89 -11.49
C LYS A 4 7.38 -10.79 -12.08
N GLU A 5 6.91 -11.00 -13.30
CA GLU A 5 5.85 -10.16 -13.85
C GLU A 5 4.53 -10.56 -13.19
N LEU A 6 3.83 -9.59 -12.60
CA LEU A 6 2.56 -9.82 -11.92
C LEU A 6 1.38 -9.29 -12.72
N SER A 7 1.58 -8.19 -13.43
CA SER A 7 0.53 -7.54 -14.22
C SER A 7 1.16 -6.82 -15.42
N VAL A 8 0.35 -6.06 -16.14
CA VAL A 8 0.85 -5.21 -17.24
C VAL A 8 1.73 -4.07 -16.73
N PHE A 9 1.71 -3.78 -15.43
CA PHE A 9 2.50 -2.69 -14.87
C PHE A 9 3.85 -3.22 -14.38
N PRO A 10 4.96 -2.64 -14.84
CA PRO A 10 6.29 -3.07 -14.40
C PRO A 10 6.47 -2.91 -12.90
N ILE A 11 7.14 -3.88 -12.29
CA ILE A 11 7.41 -3.86 -10.85
C ILE A 11 8.33 -2.70 -10.47
N GLY A 12 9.34 -2.45 -11.29
CA GLY A 12 10.28 -1.37 -11.04
C GLY A 12 11.38 -1.76 -10.06
N ALA A 13 12.00 -0.76 -9.45
CA ALA A 13 13.14 -0.92 -8.56
C ALA A 13 12.70 -1.16 -7.13
N LYS A 14 13.62 -1.71 -6.32
CA LYS A 14 13.42 -1.85 -4.88
C LYS A 14 13.05 -0.50 -4.27
N ASN A 15 12.07 -0.50 -3.37
CA ASN A 15 11.57 0.70 -2.73
C ASN A 15 12.47 1.11 -1.56
N ASP A 16 13.72 1.45 -1.87
CA ASP A 16 14.71 1.75 -0.84
C ASP A 16 14.43 3.06 -0.10
N ALA A 17 13.84 4.03 -0.79
CA ALA A 17 13.56 5.35 -0.20
C ALA A 17 12.59 5.25 0.99
N TYR A 18 11.67 4.30 0.97
CA TYR A 18 10.68 4.12 2.04
C TYR A 18 10.87 2.82 2.81
N ALA A 19 12.00 2.13 2.62
CA ALA A 19 12.24 0.81 3.22
C ALA A 19 12.07 0.81 4.75
N GLN A 20 12.42 1.90 5.42
CA GLN A 20 12.28 2.02 6.88
C GLN A 20 10.82 1.95 7.36
N TYR A 21 9.86 2.15 6.47
CA TYR A 21 8.43 2.14 6.78
C TYR A 21 7.72 0.87 6.33
N PHE A 22 8.48 -0.14 5.95
CA PHE A 22 7.95 -1.44 5.49
C PHE A 22 8.64 -2.57 6.24
N ASP A 23 7.88 -3.60 6.57
CA ASP A 23 8.42 -4.88 6.98
C ASP A 23 8.41 -5.79 5.76
N GLY A 24 9.59 -6.25 5.34
CA GLY A 24 9.75 -7.04 4.12
C GLY A 24 10.15 -6.18 2.93
N GLN A 25 10.28 -6.80 1.78
CA GLN A 25 10.73 -6.11 0.56
C GLN A 25 9.57 -5.67 -0.29
N SER A 26 9.56 -4.39 -0.64
CA SER A 26 8.62 -3.83 -1.60
C SER A 26 9.36 -3.20 -2.78
N TYR A 27 8.61 -2.88 -3.82
CA TYR A 27 9.10 -2.26 -5.05
C TYR A 27 8.16 -1.11 -5.41
N LEU A 28 8.72 -0.07 -5.99
CA LEU A 28 7.94 1.11 -6.37
C LEU A 28 8.32 1.52 -7.79
N ASN A 29 7.30 1.70 -8.61
CA ASN A 29 7.45 2.21 -9.96
C ASN A 29 6.45 3.35 -10.15
N MET A 30 6.94 4.58 -10.30
CA MET A 30 6.07 5.74 -10.51
C MET A 30 5.56 5.74 -11.94
N LEU A 31 4.26 5.56 -12.11
CA LEU A 31 3.62 5.54 -13.42
C LEU A 31 3.24 6.93 -13.90
N SER A 32 2.92 7.84 -12.99
CA SER A 32 2.54 9.20 -13.33
C SER A 32 3.03 10.15 -12.25
N LEU A 33 3.65 11.26 -12.67
CA LEU A 33 4.09 12.35 -11.79
C LEU A 33 3.43 13.68 -12.19
N GLU A 34 2.57 13.66 -13.22
CA GLU A 34 1.88 14.84 -13.72
C GLU A 34 0.39 14.68 -13.52
N GLN A 35 -0.30 15.80 -13.23
CA GLN A 35 -1.75 15.86 -12.98
C GLN A 35 -2.14 14.99 -11.79
N VAL A 36 -2.15 13.65 -11.96
CA VAL A 36 -2.47 12.70 -10.91
C VAL A 36 -1.23 11.85 -10.64
N ILE A 37 -0.80 11.81 -9.40
CA ILE A 37 0.35 11.01 -8.98
C ILE A 37 -0.11 9.57 -8.81
N VAL A 38 0.52 8.65 -9.55
CA VAL A 38 0.19 7.23 -9.50
C VAL A 38 1.47 6.43 -9.35
N GLY A 39 1.55 5.65 -8.28
CA GLY A 39 2.64 4.70 -8.07
C GLY A 39 2.14 3.28 -8.20
N ASN A 40 2.95 2.41 -8.76
CA ASN A 40 2.71 0.98 -8.74
C ASN A 40 3.56 0.38 -7.63
N VAL A 41 2.90 -0.14 -6.60
CA VAL A 41 3.57 -0.69 -5.42
C VAL A 41 3.43 -2.21 -5.44
N THR A 42 4.56 -2.90 -5.33
CA THR A 42 4.59 -4.36 -5.33
C THR A 42 5.22 -4.85 -4.03
N PHE A 43 4.56 -5.81 -3.40
CA PHE A 43 4.95 -6.37 -2.11
C PHE A 43 5.31 -7.85 -2.28
N GLU A 44 6.46 -8.26 -1.79
CA GLU A 44 6.78 -9.69 -1.67
C GLU A 44 5.89 -10.34 -0.62
N PRO A 45 5.73 -11.66 -0.64
CA PRO A 45 4.93 -12.34 0.39
C PRO A 45 5.38 -11.92 1.80
N GLY A 46 4.42 -11.57 2.63
CA GLY A 46 4.68 -11.14 4.00
C GLY A 46 5.03 -9.66 4.16
N CYS A 47 5.26 -8.94 3.06
CA CYS A 47 5.63 -7.52 3.14
C CYS A 47 4.39 -6.66 3.39
N ARG A 48 4.50 -5.73 4.35
CA ARG A 48 3.46 -4.75 4.65
C ARG A 48 4.10 -3.44 5.07
N ASN A 49 3.39 -2.33 4.85
CA ASN A 49 3.85 -1.06 5.36
C ASN A 49 3.41 -0.86 6.82
N HIS A 50 3.97 0.15 7.46
CA HIS A 50 3.58 0.52 8.82
C HIS A 50 2.23 1.21 8.81
N TRP A 51 1.57 1.26 9.95
CA TRP A 51 0.43 2.13 10.14
C TRP A 51 0.81 3.54 9.73
N HIS A 52 -0.07 4.22 9.02
CA HIS A 52 0.20 5.59 8.58
C HIS A 52 -1.09 6.35 8.31
N ILE A 53 -0.95 7.66 8.18
CA ILE A 53 -2.09 8.57 8.00
C ILE A 53 -1.75 9.55 6.88
N HIS A 54 -2.70 9.75 5.96
CA HIS A 54 -2.64 10.82 4.97
C HIS A 54 -3.46 11.98 5.52
N HIS A 55 -2.78 12.95 6.13
CA HIS A 55 -3.45 14.10 6.72
C HIS A 55 -3.87 15.09 5.62
N ALA A 56 -5.05 15.69 5.80
CA ALA A 56 -5.50 16.78 4.93
C ALA A 56 -6.52 17.62 5.69
N LYS A 57 -6.55 18.92 5.40
CA LYS A 57 -7.56 19.83 5.93
C LYS A 57 -8.89 19.59 5.22
N SER A 58 -8.85 19.35 3.91
CA SER A 58 -10.00 18.97 3.10
C SER A 58 -9.51 18.14 1.92
N GLY A 59 -10.36 17.30 1.35
CA GLY A 59 -9.97 16.36 0.30
C GLY A 59 -8.91 15.39 0.80
N GLY A 60 -7.98 15.04 -0.05
CA GLY A 60 -6.86 14.16 0.32
C GLY A 60 -7.23 12.69 0.41
N GLY A 61 -6.34 11.92 1.03
CA GLY A 61 -6.46 10.47 1.09
C GLY A 61 -5.75 9.81 -0.08
N GLN A 62 -6.07 8.54 -0.29
CA GLN A 62 -5.43 7.76 -1.33
C GLN A 62 -6.42 6.72 -1.85
N MET A 63 -6.28 6.34 -3.10
CA MET A 63 -7.08 5.26 -3.67
C MET A 63 -6.15 4.14 -4.13
N LEU A 64 -6.51 2.90 -3.81
CA LEU A 64 -5.78 1.73 -4.27
C LEU A 64 -6.61 0.98 -5.31
N ILE A 65 -5.93 0.52 -6.36
CA ILE A 65 -6.52 -0.40 -7.34
C ILE A 65 -5.64 -1.62 -7.39
N VAL A 66 -6.18 -2.76 -6.98
CA VAL A 66 -5.41 -4.02 -6.92
C VAL A 66 -5.27 -4.59 -8.32
N THR A 67 -4.03 -4.87 -8.71
CA THR A 67 -3.69 -5.33 -10.05
C THR A 67 -3.22 -6.78 -10.09
N ALA A 68 -2.71 -7.32 -8.97
CA ALA A 68 -2.21 -8.69 -8.94
C ALA A 68 -2.09 -9.21 -7.51
N GLY A 69 -2.14 -10.52 -7.37
CA GLY A 69 -1.88 -11.21 -6.11
C GLY A 69 -2.99 -11.11 -5.10
N ARG A 70 -2.62 -11.20 -3.83
CA ARG A 70 -3.58 -11.13 -2.71
C ARG A 70 -2.94 -10.37 -1.56
N GLY A 71 -3.70 -9.48 -0.95
CA GLY A 71 -3.21 -8.67 0.16
C GLY A 71 -4.32 -8.23 1.10
N TYR A 72 -3.98 -7.27 1.95
CA TYR A 72 -4.88 -6.77 2.97
C TYR A 72 -4.81 -5.25 3.09
N TYR A 73 -5.92 -4.69 3.54
CA TYR A 73 -6.06 -3.30 3.97
C TYR A 73 -6.77 -3.30 5.32
N GLN A 74 -6.28 -2.50 6.25
CA GLN A 74 -6.91 -2.40 7.57
C GLN A 74 -6.89 -0.96 8.06
N GLU A 75 -8.06 -0.48 8.50
CA GLU A 75 -8.17 0.77 9.24
C GLU A 75 -8.07 0.49 10.74
N TRP A 76 -7.46 1.41 11.45
CA TRP A 76 -7.28 1.28 12.89
C TRP A 76 -8.64 1.05 13.58
N GLY A 77 -8.70 0.03 14.42
CA GLY A 77 -9.92 -0.32 15.16
C GLY A 77 -10.91 -1.18 14.39
N LYS A 78 -10.58 -1.57 13.15
CA LYS A 78 -11.45 -2.42 12.33
C LYS A 78 -10.72 -3.70 11.92
N ALA A 79 -11.48 -4.68 11.43
CA ALA A 79 -10.90 -5.92 10.92
C ALA A 79 -10.16 -5.69 9.61
N ALA A 80 -9.11 -6.47 9.36
CA ALA A 80 -8.40 -6.43 8.08
C ALA A 80 -9.31 -6.93 6.96
N GLN A 81 -9.26 -6.22 5.83
CA GLN A 81 -10.04 -6.55 4.64
C GLN A 81 -9.12 -7.21 3.62
N GLU A 82 -9.48 -8.42 3.18
CA GLU A 82 -8.73 -9.13 2.14
C GLU A 82 -8.98 -8.48 0.78
N LEU A 83 -7.90 -8.33 0.00
CA LEU A 83 -7.95 -7.66 -1.30
C LEU A 83 -7.51 -8.60 -2.41
N HIS A 84 -8.20 -8.50 -3.54
CA HIS A 84 -7.97 -9.31 -4.76
C HIS A 84 -7.91 -8.40 -5.99
N PRO A 85 -7.33 -8.88 -7.10
CA PRO A 85 -7.27 -8.08 -8.33
C PRO A 85 -8.66 -7.58 -8.75
N GLY A 86 -8.71 -6.31 -9.10
CA GLY A 86 -9.97 -5.63 -9.44
C GLY A 86 -10.59 -4.87 -8.29
N ASP A 87 -10.14 -5.11 -7.05
CA ASP A 87 -10.67 -4.36 -5.91
C ASP A 87 -10.18 -2.92 -5.92
N VAL A 88 -11.06 -2.00 -5.56
CA VAL A 88 -10.75 -0.59 -5.41
C VAL A 88 -11.00 -0.20 -3.96
N VAL A 89 -9.98 0.39 -3.33
CA VAL A 89 -10.06 0.84 -1.94
C VAL A 89 -9.98 2.35 -1.90
N HIS A 90 -10.97 2.98 -1.28
CA HIS A 90 -10.96 4.41 -1.02
C HIS A 90 -10.47 4.63 0.40
N ILE A 91 -9.27 5.19 0.53
CA ILE A 91 -8.68 5.48 1.84
C ILE A 91 -8.95 6.95 2.16
N PRO A 92 -9.84 7.24 3.13
CA PRO A 92 -10.13 8.62 3.49
C PRO A 92 -8.89 9.30 4.09
N ALA A 93 -8.82 10.63 3.92
CA ALA A 93 -7.82 11.41 4.63
C ALA A 93 -8.03 11.27 6.15
N ASN A 94 -6.94 11.41 6.90
CA ASN A 94 -6.94 11.42 8.37
C ASN A 94 -7.28 10.07 9.02
N VAL A 95 -7.29 8.99 8.26
CA VAL A 95 -7.56 7.64 8.77
C VAL A 95 -6.25 6.87 8.91
N LYS A 96 -6.00 6.34 10.09
CA LYS A 96 -4.83 5.50 10.36
C LYS A 96 -5.07 4.11 9.76
N HIS A 97 -4.16 3.66 8.90
CA HIS A 97 -4.33 2.41 8.14
C HIS A 97 -3.00 1.81 7.75
N TRP A 98 -3.03 0.59 7.25
CA TRP A 98 -1.91 -0.05 6.57
C TRP A 98 -2.43 -0.92 5.43
N HIS A 99 -1.54 -1.30 4.51
CA HIS A 99 -1.82 -2.29 3.48
C HIS A 99 -0.56 -3.08 3.15
N GLY A 100 -0.73 -4.25 2.57
CA GLY A 100 0.40 -5.10 2.24
C GLY A 100 -0.03 -6.47 1.72
N ALA A 101 0.96 -7.30 1.46
CA ALA A 101 0.77 -8.63 0.93
C ALA A 101 0.21 -9.59 1.97
N ALA A 102 -0.47 -10.63 1.50
CA ALA A 102 -0.77 -11.78 2.33
C ALA A 102 0.54 -12.48 2.73
N PRO A 103 0.53 -13.28 3.81
CA PRO A 103 1.77 -13.91 4.27
C PRO A 103 2.46 -14.81 3.25
N THR A 104 1.70 -15.38 2.31
CA THR A 104 2.24 -16.40 1.38
C THR A 104 2.13 -16.00 -0.09
N GLU A 105 1.71 -14.77 -0.41
CA GLU A 105 1.49 -14.37 -1.80
C GLU A 105 2.03 -12.97 -2.06
N TRP A 106 2.48 -12.77 -3.29
CA TRP A 106 2.79 -11.44 -3.81
C TRP A 106 1.53 -10.60 -3.89
N PHE A 107 1.68 -9.30 -3.81
CA PHE A 107 0.58 -8.35 -3.90
C PHE A 107 1.03 -7.11 -4.65
N GLN A 108 0.18 -6.61 -5.54
CA GLN A 108 0.48 -5.40 -6.30
C GLN A 108 -0.76 -4.53 -6.39
N HIS A 109 -0.59 -3.24 -6.18
CA HIS A 109 -1.67 -2.28 -6.38
C HIS A 109 -1.14 -0.97 -6.93
N LEU A 110 -2.01 -0.24 -7.60
CA LEU A 110 -1.77 1.16 -7.91
C LEU A 110 -2.14 1.97 -6.69
N ALA A 111 -1.31 2.96 -6.37
CA ALA A 111 -1.58 3.92 -5.31
C ALA A 111 -1.76 5.28 -5.96
N ILE A 112 -2.96 5.85 -5.83
CA ILE A 112 -3.35 7.09 -6.48
C ILE A 112 -3.54 8.15 -5.41
N GLU A 113 -2.75 9.23 -5.48
CA GLU A 113 -2.86 10.33 -4.54
C GLU A 113 -4.10 11.16 -4.87
N VAL A 114 -4.91 11.46 -3.85
CA VAL A 114 -6.07 12.32 -4.00
C VAL A 114 -5.68 13.73 -3.58
N ALA A 115 -5.95 14.71 -4.45
CA ALA A 115 -5.63 16.11 -4.18
C ALA A 115 -6.37 16.61 -2.95
N GLY A 116 -5.71 17.43 -2.14
CA GLY A 116 -6.31 18.00 -0.93
C GLY A 116 -5.57 19.25 -0.49
N GLU A 117 -6.09 19.89 0.55
CA GLU A 117 -5.51 21.08 1.17
C GLU A 117 -4.65 20.71 2.36
N GLU A 118 -3.47 21.33 2.48
CA GLU A 118 -2.56 21.14 3.61
C GLU A 118 -2.31 19.66 3.87
N THR A 119 -1.88 18.93 2.83
CA THR A 119 -1.65 17.50 2.92
C THR A 119 -0.28 17.20 3.50
N SER A 120 -0.21 16.13 4.29
CA SER A 120 1.05 15.60 4.81
C SER A 120 0.87 14.12 5.14
N ASN A 121 1.97 13.39 5.20
CA ASN A 121 1.94 11.97 5.56
C ASN A 121 2.61 11.78 6.91
N GLU A 122 2.01 10.94 7.73
CA GLU A 122 2.55 10.57 9.02
C GLU A 122 2.77 9.05 9.07
N TRP A 123 4.00 8.63 9.29
CA TRP A 123 4.33 7.21 9.49
C TRP A 123 4.27 6.90 10.97
N CYS A 124 3.56 5.82 11.30
CA CYS A 124 3.31 5.41 12.68
C CYS A 124 4.04 4.08 12.96
N GLU A 125 3.57 3.32 13.94
CA GLU A 125 4.22 2.08 14.35
C GLU A 125 4.04 0.97 13.31
N PRO A 126 4.92 -0.05 13.33
CA PRO A 126 4.71 -1.24 12.50
C PRO A 126 3.43 -1.98 12.88
N VAL A 127 2.88 -2.73 11.93
CA VAL A 127 1.81 -3.70 12.24
C VAL A 127 2.45 -4.81 13.06
N SER A 128 1.89 -5.11 14.23
CA SER A 128 2.49 -6.10 15.12
C SER A 128 2.54 -7.48 14.48
N ALA A 129 3.60 -8.22 14.80
CA ALA A 129 3.75 -9.60 14.30
C ALA A 129 2.57 -10.47 14.77
N GLU A 130 2.05 -10.21 15.96
CA GLU A 130 0.89 -10.93 16.49
C GLU A 130 -0.35 -10.69 15.61
N ASP A 131 -0.67 -9.43 15.32
CA ASP A 131 -1.84 -9.11 14.52
C ASP A 131 -1.69 -9.58 13.07
N TYR A 132 -0.54 -9.34 12.46
CA TYR A 132 -0.29 -9.79 11.10
C TYR A 132 -0.31 -11.31 11.00
N GLY A 133 0.20 -12.02 12.01
CA GLY A 133 0.23 -13.48 12.06
C GLY A 133 -1.14 -14.15 12.08
N LYS A 134 -2.19 -13.42 12.39
CA LYS A 134 -3.57 -13.91 12.34
C LYS A 134 -4.14 -13.93 10.93
N LEU A 135 -3.49 -13.28 9.99
CA LEU A 135 -3.92 -13.19 8.60
C LEU A 135 -3.41 -14.39 7.81
N LYS A 136 -4.11 -14.77 6.77
CA LYS A 136 -3.77 -15.89 5.90
C LYS A 136 -3.58 -15.40 4.48
#